data_82f3fba5993d182bd8d3786adca3c1c7
#
_entry.id   82f3fba5993d182bd8d3786adca3c1c7
#
_cell.length_a   1.000
_cell.length_b   1.000
_cell.length_c   1.000
_cell.angle_alpha   90.00
_cell.angle_beta   90.00
_cell.angle_gamma   90.00
#
_symmetry.space_group_name_H-M   'P 1'
#
loop_
_entity.id
_entity.type
_entity.pdbx_description
1 polymer ?
#
loop_
_entity_poly.entity_id
_entity_poly.type
_entity_poly.pdbx_seq_one_letter_code
_entity_poly.pdbx_strand_id
1 'polypeptide(L)'
;HYDMVGVDTDEYVEVAGPAGTDLSGWRLMLYNGNNDQIYDQQTLSGVLEDTSGGYGFKAFDFSQIQNGPPDGIALVNASDECVELISYEGTMSPADGPCAAFTANDIGVSQSNSSPVDESLQKEGDGSISSDFTWTGPVPKTKGTVNANQTFSTGSTTFVVTASGLDYLIDGVLHASITVKRGETYTFDVSDFTNAHPFRLSTTNDGAWNGGSNYDNGVTFVDSGTITWTVPEDLSNETMYYWCTLHPGMAGSGVINVED
;
A
#
# COMPACT_ATOMS: atom_id res chain seq x y z
N HIS A 1 2.54 5.78 -19.52
CA HIS A 1 2.86 5.88 -20.96
C HIS A 1 3.64 7.15 -21.21
N TYR A 2 4.88 7.05 -21.70
CA TYR A 2 5.78 8.20 -21.85
C TYR A 2 6.56 8.23 -23.17
N ASP A 3 6.61 7.14 -23.95
CA ASP A 3 7.36 7.10 -25.21
C ASP A 3 6.68 6.12 -26.20
N MET A 4 6.71 6.47 -27.48
CA MET A 4 6.10 5.65 -28.53
C MET A 4 6.69 5.92 -29.90
N VAL A 5 6.32 5.09 -30.88
CA VAL A 5 6.72 5.30 -32.26
C VAL A 5 6.14 6.60 -32.84
N GLY A 6 7.01 7.48 -33.30
CA GLY A 6 6.62 8.74 -33.93
C GLY A 6 6.73 9.94 -33.00
N VAL A 7 5.69 10.76 -32.94
CA VAL A 7 5.61 11.90 -32.02
C VAL A 7 4.90 11.44 -30.75
N ASP A 8 5.51 11.70 -29.60
CA ASP A 8 4.94 11.35 -28.31
C ASP A 8 3.66 12.15 -28.07
N THR A 9 2.58 11.44 -27.89
CA THR A 9 1.24 11.99 -27.66
C THR A 9 0.48 11.11 -26.67
N ASP A 10 -0.55 11.67 -26.03
CA ASP A 10 -1.39 10.92 -25.09
C ASP A 10 -0.59 10.31 -23.92
N GLU A 11 0.45 11.02 -23.49
CA GLU A 11 1.26 10.64 -22.33
C GLU A 11 0.48 10.84 -21.04
N TYR A 12 0.61 9.91 -20.14
CA TYR A 12 -0.11 9.97 -18.87
C TYR A 12 0.56 9.17 -17.75
N VAL A 13 0.26 9.58 -16.53
CA VAL A 13 0.51 8.81 -15.30
C VAL A 13 -0.82 8.43 -14.69
N GLU A 14 -1.00 7.18 -14.33
CA GLU A 14 -2.19 6.69 -13.64
C GLU A 14 -1.90 6.43 -12.17
N VAL A 15 -2.80 6.91 -11.32
CA VAL A 15 -2.79 6.69 -9.87
C VAL A 15 -3.90 5.69 -9.53
N ALA A 16 -3.54 4.66 -8.76
CA ALA A 16 -4.46 3.70 -8.18
C ALA A 16 -4.43 3.79 -6.65
N GLY A 17 -5.56 3.55 -6.01
CA GLY A 17 -5.64 3.56 -4.55
C GLY A 17 -7.02 3.14 -4.05
N PRO A 18 -7.22 3.06 -2.71
CA PRO A 18 -8.50 2.75 -2.12
C PRO A 18 -9.61 3.68 -2.65
N ALA A 19 -10.77 3.09 -2.94
CA ALA A 19 -11.95 3.86 -3.33
C ALA A 19 -12.33 4.86 -2.23
N GLY A 20 -12.81 6.05 -2.63
CA GLY A 20 -13.11 7.14 -1.72
C GLY A 20 -11.91 8.05 -1.42
N THR A 21 -10.69 7.71 -1.82
CA THR A 21 -9.52 8.58 -1.65
C THR A 21 -9.71 9.88 -2.43
N ASP A 22 -9.72 11.02 -1.74
CA ASP A 22 -9.73 12.35 -2.35
C ASP A 22 -8.30 12.76 -2.70
N LEU A 23 -8.03 12.93 -3.98
CA LEU A 23 -6.74 13.37 -4.50
C LEU A 23 -6.55 14.89 -4.49
N SER A 24 -7.46 15.67 -3.90
CA SER A 24 -7.35 17.11 -3.83
C SER A 24 -6.08 17.54 -3.08
N GLY A 25 -5.23 18.32 -3.75
CA GLY A 25 -3.95 18.77 -3.21
C GLY A 25 -2.80 17.77 -3.32
N TRP A 26 -3.05 16.54 -3.77
CA TRP A 26 -1.98 15.62 -4.14
C TRP A 26 -1.27 16.13 -5.40
N ARG A 27 -0.05 15.68 -5.64
CA ARG A 27 0.75 16.10 -6.81
C ARG A 27 1.47 14.91 -7.43
N LEU A 28 1.52 14.88 -8.75
CA LEU A 28 2.52 14.13 -9.51
C LEU A 28 3.66 15.09 -9.84
N MET A 29 4.89 14.65 -9.60
CA MET A 29 6.11 15.40 -9.88
C MET A 29 7.00 14.60 -10.81
N LEU A 30 7.48 15.24 -11.88
CA LEU A 30 8.35 14.63 -12.88
C LEU A 30 9.78 15.14 -12.69
N TYR A 31 10.74 14.22 -12.58
CA TYR A 31 12.15 14.50 -12.34
C TYR A 31 13.02 14.18 -13.55
N ASN A 32 13.92 15.10 -13.89
CA ASN A 32 14.93 14.93 -14.93
C ASN A 32 16.21 14.35 -14.33
N GLY A 33 16.61 13.17 -14.78
CA GLY A 33 17.77 12.49 -14.26
C GLY A 33 19.14 13.07 -14.69
N ASN A 34 19.16 14.06 -15.57
CA ASN A 34 20.41 14.79 -15.86
C ASN A 34 20.84 15.70 -14.72
N ASN A 35 19.91 16.15 -13.89
CA ASN A 35 20.16 17.08 -12.78
C ASN A 35 19.40 16.74 -11.51
N ASP A 36 18.61 15.65 -11.52
CA ASP A 36 17.82 15.15 -10.41
C ASP A 36 16.75 16.15 -9.89
N GLN A 37 16.35 17.13 -10.71
CA GLN A 37 15.42 18.18 -10.34
C GLN A 37 14.05 17.99 -10.98
N ILE A 38 13.02 18.54 -10.30
CA ILE A 38 11.67 18.62 -10.84
C ILE A 38 11.67 19.49 -12.09
N TYR A 39 11.17 18.96 -13.21
CA TYR A 39 10.99 19.73 -14.44
C TYR A 39 9.51 20.02 -14.75
N ASP A 40 8.58 19.20 -14.22
CA ASP A 40 7.15 19.43 -14.33
C ASP A 40 6.42 18.87 -13.11
N GLN A 41 5.22 19.41 -12.83
CA GLN A 41 4.36 18.91 -11.78
C GLN A 41 2.90 19.22 -12.05
N GLN A 42 2.02 18.33 -11.61
CA GLN A 42 0.57 18.52 -11.72
C GLN A 42 -0.10 18.31 -10.36
N THR A 43 -0.91 19.29 -9.94
CA THR A 43 -1.80 19.14 -8.79
C THR A 43 -3.01 18.29 -9.19
N LEU A 44 -3.28 17.26 -8.43
CA LEU A 44 -4.35 16.32 -8.67
C LEU A 44 -5.67 16.79 -8.06
N SER A 45 -6.76 16.21 -8.49
CA SER A 45 -8.09 16.45 -7.95
C SER A 45 -9.06 15.33 -8.26
N GLY A 46 -10.14 15.28 -7.49
CA GLY A 46 -11.21 14.30 -7.60
C GLY A 46 -11.00 13.09 -6.71
N VAL A 47 -12.02 12.28 -6.62
CA VAL A 47 -12.06 11.07 -5.79
C VAL A 47 -11.78 9.85 -6.65
N LEU A 48 -11.11 8.86 -6.10
CA LEU A 48 -10.97 7.53 -6.70
C LEU A 48 -12.29 6.78 -6.51
N GLU A 49 -13.04 6.61 -7.58
CA GLU A 49 -14.31 5.86 -7.56
C GLU A 49 -14.03 4.36 -7.50
N ASP A 50 -14.86 3.58 -6.79
CA ASP A 50 -14.73 2.12 -6.78
C ASP A 50 -15.01 1.53 -8.16
N THR A 51 -13.97 1.02 -8.79
CA THR A 51 -14.06 0.37 -10.10
C THR A 51 -13.51 -1.05 -10.09
N SER A 52 -12.86 -1.47 -9.00
CA SER A 52 -12.27 -2.81 -8.87
C SER A 52 -12.07 -3.19 -7.41
N GLY A 53 -13.06 -3.82 -6.79
CA GLY A 53 -12.92 -4.47 -5.48
C GLY A 53 -12.49 -3.55 -4.34
N GLY A 54 -13.04 -2.33 -4.27
CA GLY A 54 -12.68 -1.33 -3.28
C GLY A 54 -11.52 -0.43 -3.69
N TYR A 55 -11.08 -0.49 -4.95
CA TYR A 55 -10.04 0.37 -5.50
C TYR A 55 -10.51 1.15 -6.73
N GLY A 56 -9.96 2.34 -6.89
CA GLY A 56 -10.23 3.22 -8.02
C GLY A 56 -8.95 3.62 -8.75
N PHE A 57 -9.11 4.06 -10.00
CA PHE A 57 -8.02 4.43 -10.91
C PHE A 57 -8.30 5.79 -11.51
N LYS A 58 -7.25 6.61 -11.65
CA LYS A 58 -7.37 7.90 -12.31
C LYS A 58 -6.11 8.25 -13.08
N ALA A 59 -6.27 8.45 -14.38
CA ALA A 59 -5.20 8.88 -15.25
C ALA A 59 -5.12 10.42 -15.30
N PHE A 60 -3.89 10.92 -15.36
CA PHE A 60 -3.55 12.34 -15.47
C PHE A 60 -2.66 12.53 -16.67
N ASP A 61 -3.13 13.32 -17.65
CA ASP A 61 -2.43 13.56 -18.89
C ASP A 61 -1.31 14.59 -18.68
N PHE A 62 -0.19 14.34 -19.33
CA PHE A 62 0.94 15.26 -19.42
C PHE A 62 1.20 15.65 -20.88
N SER A 63 1.74 16.83 -21.09
CA SER A 63 2.12 17.28 -22.45
C SER A 63 3.47 16.74 -22.88
N GLN A 64 4.32 16.37 -21.93
CA GLN A 64 5.65 15.81 -22.17
C GLN A 64 6.18 15.15 -20.89
N ILE A 65 6.32 13.83 -20.93
CA ILE A 65 7.09 13.05 -19.96
C ILE A 65 8.45 12.75 -20.60
N GLN A 66 9.55 13.10 -19.94
CA GLN A 66 10.89 12.90 -20.51
C GLN A 66 11.19 11.42 -20.68
N ASN A 67 11.93 11.09 -21.72
CA ASN A 67 12.38 9.75 -22.11
C ASN A 67 13.91 9.75 -22.26
N GLY A 68 14.60 9.78 -21.18
CA GLY A 68 16.07 9.73 -21.15
C GLY A 68 16.55 9.10 -19.86
N PRO A 69 17.65 8.30 -19.88
CA PRO A 69 18.10 7.56 -18.70
C PRO A 69 18.88 8.44 -17.71
N PRO A 70 18.54 8.37 -16.41
CA PRO A 70 17.27 7.91 -15.81
C PRO A 70 16.31 9.09 -15.65
N ASP A 71 14.99 8.83 -15.63
CA ASP A 71 14.00 9.84 -15.25
C ASP A 71 13.08 9.27 -14.15
N GLY A 72 12.34 10.12 -13.45
CA GLY A 72 11.53 9.68 -12.31
C GLY A 72 10.19 10.37 -12.19
N ILE A 73 9.27 9.68 -11.51
CA ILE A 73 7.93 10.18 -11.20
C ILE A 73 7.68 9.97 -9.71
N ALA A 74 7.22 11.01 -9.03
CA ALA A 74 6.80 10.92 -7.64
C ALA A 74 5.31 11.22 -7.48
N LEU A 75 4.65 10.48 -6.60
CA LEU A 75 3.34 10.80 -6.04
C LEU A 75 3.54 11.40 -4.65
N VAL A 76 3.02 12.58 -4.44
CA VAL A 76 3.11 13.34 -3.19
C VAL A 76 1.71 13.65 -2.69
N ASN A 77 1.43 13.40 -1.40
CA ASN A 77 0.12 13.65 -0.82
C ASN A 77 -0.11 15.15 -0.49
N ALA A 78 -1.32 15.47 -0.03
CA ALA A 78 -1.70 16.84 0.33
C ALA A 78 -0.93 17.40 1.55
N SER A 79 -0.27 16.55 2.35
CA SER A 79 0.58 16.93 3.48
C SER A 79 2.04 17.13 3.08
N ASP A 80 2.37 17.12 1.79
CA ASP A 80 3.72 17.26 1.25
C ASP A 80 4.64 16.07 1.57
N GLU A 81 4.08 14.88 1.72
CA GLU A 81 4.81 13.65 1.98
C GLU A 81 5.00 12.85 0.67
N CYS A 82 6.19 12.31 0.47
CA CYS A 82 6.51 11.41 -0.62
C CYS A 82 5.82 10.05 -0.39
N VAL A 83 4.81 9.73 -1.18
CA VAL A 83 4.04 8.48 -1.08
C VAL A 83 4.68 7.36 -1.89
N GLU A 84 5.06 7.67 -3.12
CA GLU A 84 5.75 6.75 -4.02
C GLU A 84 6.73 7.52 -4.91
N LEU A 85 7.89 6.93 -5.14
CA LEU A 85 8.88 7.41 -6.11
C LEU A 85 9.28 6.23 -6.99
N ILE A 86 9.09 6.36 -8.29
CA ILE A 86 9.54 5.40 -9.30
C ILE A 86 10.61 6.03 -10.18
N SER A 87 11.52 5.20 -10.69
CA SER A 87 12.51 5.58 -11.68
C SER A 87 12.49 4.59 -12.84
N TYR A 88 12.63 5.07 -14.04
CA TYR A 88 12.71 4.26 -15.25
C TYR A 88 13.99 4.58 -16.03
N GLU A 89 14.48 3.58 -16.75
CA GLU A 89 15.73 3.64 -17.52
C GLU A 89 16.99 3.89 -16.67
N GLY A 90 16.91 3.61 -15.35
CA GLY A 90 18.01 3.71 -14.41
C GLY A 90 17.57 4.07 -13.00
N THR A 91 18.53 4.21 -12.10
CA THR A 91 18.30 4.58 -10.69
C THR A 91 18.39 6.10 -10.53
N MET A 92 17.50 6.68 -9.73
CA MET A 92 17.43 8.12 -9.48
C MET A 92 17.35 8.44 -7.98
N SER A 93 17.95 9.59 -7.61
CA SER A 93 17.83 10.18 -6.28
C SER A 93 17.51 11.67 -6.44
N PRO A 94 16.24 12.09 -6.27
CA PRO A 94 15.85 13.49 -6.45
C PRO A 94 16.68 14.46 -5.62
N ALA A 95 17.06 15.58 -6.23
CA ALA A 95 17.84 16.64 -5.57
C ALA A 95 16.94 17.69 -4.88
N ASP A 96 15.64 17.72 -5.22
CA ASP A 96 14.69 18.66 -4.69
C ASP A 96 13.29 18.03 -4.46
N GLY A 97 12.39 18.81 -3.88
CA GLY A 97 11.02 18.39 -3.59
C GLY A 97 10.89 17.41 -2.42
N PRO A 98 9.66 16.94 -2.13
CA PRO A 98 9.37 16.08 -0.98
C PRO A 98 10.06 14.71 -1.01
N CYS A 99 10.44 14.23 -2.20
CA CYS A 99 11.11 12.94 -2.36
C CYS A 99 12.65 12.99 -2.34
N ALA A 100 13.27 14.14 -2.05
CA ALA A 100 14.73 14.33 -2.09
C ALA A 100 15.53 13.42 -1.12
N ALA A 101 14.89 12.83 -0.09
CA ALA A 101 15.55 11.92 0.84
C ALA A 101 15.54 10.45 0.37
N PHE A 102 14.91 10.16 -0.78
CA PHE A 102 14.67 8.81 -1.27
C PHE A 102 15.56 8.50 -2.47
N THR A 103 15.73 7.21 -2.72
CA THR A 103 16.34 6.69 -3.95
C THR A 103 15.42 5.65 -4.54
N ALA A 104 15.04 5.82 -5.78
CA ALA A 104 14.27 4.84 -6.54
C ALA A 104 15.20 4.00 -7.41
N ASN A 105 15.04 2.68 -7.34
CA ASN A 105 15.63 1.78 -8.32
C ASN A 105 14.83 1.80 -9.61
N ASP A 106 15.49 1.43 -10.70
CA ASP A 106 14.85 1.22 -12.00
C ASP A 106 13.69 0.22 -11.87
N ILE A 107 12.53 0.58 -12.40
CA ILE A 107 11.37 -0.33 -12.46
C ILE A 107 11.60 -1.54 -13.39
N GLY A 108 12.68 -1.55 -14.17
CA GLY A 108 13.16 -2.67 -14.98
C GLY A 108 12.43 -2.88 -16.30
N VAL A 109 11.50 -1.99 -16.63
CA VAL A 109 10.78 -1.95 -17.94
C VAL A 109 10.75 -0.53 -18.46
N SER A 110 10.77 -0.38 -19.78
CA SER A 110 10.82 0.93 -20.44
C SER A 110 10.01 0.94 -21.74
N GLN A 111 9.60 2.13 -22.15
CA GLN A 111 9.12 2.41 -23.50
C GLN A 111 10.25 3.02 -24.34
N SER A 112 10.09 3.04 -25.65
CA SER A 112 11.05 3.60 -26.60
C SER A 112 10.34 4.10 -27.84
N ASN A 113 11.06 4.82 -28.70
CA ASN A 113 10.59 5.24 -30.03
C ASN A 113 10.11 4.10 -30.96
N SER A 114 10.15 2.84 -30.50
CA SER A 114 9.59 1.67 -31.21
C SER A 114 8.39 1.06 -30.51
N SER A 115 8.02 1.56 -29.33
CA SER A 115 6.86 1.10 -28.58
C SER A 115 5.56 1.43 -29.33
N PRO A 116 4.59 0.49 -29.41
CA PRO A 116 3.29 0.76 -29.99
C PRO A 116 2.53 1.89 -29.27
N VAL A 117 1.77 2.68 -30.02
CA VAL A 117 1.02 3.84 -29.51
C VAL A 117 -0.08 3.49 -28.52
N ASP A 118 -0.55 2.25 -28.54
CA ASP A 118 -1.63 1.72 -27.69
C ASP A 118 -1.11 0.88 -26.51
N GLU A 119 0.17 0.97 -26.19
CA GLU A 119 0.79 0.27 -25.07
C GLU A 119 1.27 1.21 -23.97
N SER A 120 1.39 0.69 -22.75
CA SER A 120 1.92 1.38 -21.56
C SER A 120 2.70 0.42 -20.67
N LEU A 121 3.47 0.97 -19.75
CA LEU A 121 4.00 0.21 -18.61
C LEU A 121 2.92 0.10 -17.55
N GLN A 122 2.79 -1.06 -16.93
CA GLN A 122 1.73 -1.36 -15.96
C GLN A 122 2.26 -2.16 -14.79
N LYS A 123 1.58 -2.08 -13.65
CA LYS A 123 1.78 -2.99 -12.54
C LYS A 123 0.87 -4.21 -12.70
N GLU A 124 1.38 -5.41 -12.38
CA GLU A 124 0.63 -6.67 -12.38
C GLU A 124 0.87 -7.45 -11.09
N GLY A 125 -0.01 -8.40 -10.77
CA GLY A 125 0.03 -9.23 -9.56
C GLY A 125 -1.23 -9.07 -8.72
N ASP A 126 -1.21 -9.67 -7.54
CA ASP A 126 -2.30 -9.63 -6.58
C ASP A 126 -1.83 -8.96 -5.30
N GLY A 127 -2.61 -8.02 -4.76
CA GLY A 127 -2.23 -7.35 -3.52
C GLY A 127 -3.07 -6.14 -3.17
N SER A 128 -2.62 -5.39 -2.16
CA SER A 128 -3.31 -4.22 -1.63
C SER A 128 -2.46 -2.96 -1.54
N ILE A 129 -1.13 -3.11 -1.60
CA ILE A 129 -0.17 -2.01 -1.53
C ILE A 129 0.77 -2.03 -2.75
N SER A 130 1.39 -0.91 -3.04
CA SER A 130 2.25 -0.72 -4.22
C SER A 130 3.33 -1.80 -4.38
N SER A 131 3.95 -2.26 -3.28
CA SER A 131 5.01 -3.27 -3.27
C SER A 131 4.55 -4.70 -3.57
N ASP A 132 3.25 -4.98 -3.54
CA ASP A 132 2.71 -6.31 -3.88
C ASP A 132 2.73 -6.55 -5.39
N PHE A 133 2.84 -5.48 -6.17
CA PHE A 133 2.78 -5.51 -7.63
C PHE A 133 4.16 -5.34 -8.26
N THR A 134 4.33 -5.95 -9.40
CA THR A 134 5.55 -5.84 -10.21
C THR A 134 5.26 -5.09 -11.51
N TRP A 135 6.26 -4.35 -12.00
CA TRP A 135 6.15 -3.65 -13.26
C TRP A 135 6.31 -4.61 -14.44
N THR A 136 5.48 -4.40 -15.46
CA THR A 136 5.46 -5.12 -16.73
C THR A 136 5.21 -4.19 -17.90
N GLY A 137 5.53 -4.63 -19.10
CA GLY A 137 5.21 -3.91 -20.31
C GLY A 137 6.45 -3.60 -21.19
N PRO A 138 6.24 -2.89 -22.30
CA PRO A 138 4.96 -2.34 -22.79
C PRO A 138 3.90 -3.39 -23.08
N VAL A 139 2.65 -3.13 -22.66
CA VAL A 139 1.47 -3.97 -22.90
C VAL A 139 0.25 -3.08 -23.23
N PRO A 140 -0.83 -3.62 -23.83
CA PRO A 140 -2.01 -2.82 -24.18
C PRO A 140 -2.51 -1.94 -23.05
N LYS A 141 -2.75 -0.65 -23.32
CA LYS A 141 -3.21 0.35 -22.35
C LYS A 141 -4.53 -0.04 -21.70
N THR A 142 -4.63 0.24 -20.39
CA THR A 142 -5.84 0.09 -19.59
C THR A 142 -6.24 1.42 -18.91
N LYS A 143 -5.90 2.54 -19.50
CA LYS A 143 -6.07 3.90 -18.96
C LYS A 143 -7.44 4.12 -18.32
N GLY A 144 -7.46 4.47 -17.03
CA GLY A 144 -8.66 4.71 -16.24
C GLY A 144 -9.34 3.44 -15.71
N THR A 145 -8.70 2.27 -15.83
CA THR A 145 -9.23 0.99 -15.34
C THR A 145 -8.11 0.13 -14.76
N VAL A 146 -8.49 -0.93 -14.04
CA VAL A 146 -7.52 -1.91 -13.52
C VAL A 146 -6.66 -2.47 -14.65
N ASN A 147 -5.35 -2.62 -14.39
CA ASN A 147 -4.41 -3.20 -15.34
C ASN A 147 -4.72 -4.67 -15.65
N ALA A 148 -4.34 -5.12 -16.84
CA ALA A 148 -4.37 -6.55 -17.16
C ALA A 148 -3.49 -7.33 -16.17
N ASN A 149 -3.99 -8.46 -15.66
CA ASN A 149 -3.31 -9.28 -14.65
C ASN A 149 -3.04 -8.57 -13.30
N GLN A 150 -3.73 -7.49 -12.99
CA GLN A 150 -3.70 -6.85 -11.69
C GLN A 150 -4.99 -7.13 -10.94
N THR A 151 -4.89 -7.68 -9.75
CA THR A 151 -6.02 -7.91 -8.85
C THR A 151 -5.78 -7.17 -7.56
N PHE A 152 -6.66 -6.24 -7.23
CA PHE A 152 -6.66 -5.63 -5.92
C PHE A 152 -7.46 -6.50 -4.96
N SER A 153 -6.82 -6.93 -3.89
CA SER A 153 -7.46 -7.51 -2.74
C SER A 153 -7.54 -6.43 -1.66
N THR A 154 -8.69 -6.26 -1.02
CA THR A 154 -8.74 -5.62 0.29
C THR A 154 -7.67 -6.32 1.13
N GLY A 155 -6.69 -5.61 1.69
CA GLY A 155 -5.48 -6.14 2.29
C GLY A 155 -5.60 -7.49 2.98
N SER A 156 -4.53 -8.23 3.15
CA SER A 156 -4.58 -9.59 3.70
C SER A 156 -5.56 -9.65 4.88
N THR A 157 -6.65 -10.36 4.71
CA THR A 157 -7.56 -10.64 5.83
C THR A 157 -6.97 -11.68 6.78
N THR A 158 -5.77 -12.19 6.48
CA THR A 158 -5.05 -13.18 7.29
C THR A 158 -3.69 -12.65 7.72
N PHE A 159 -3.47 -12.60 9.02
CA PHE A 159 -2.22 -12.25 9.66
C PHE A 159 -1.58 -13.50 10.25
N VAL A 160 -0.36 -13.81 9.87
CA VAL A 160 0.43 -14.90 10.49
C VAL A 160 1.09 -14.38 11.75
N VAL A 161 0.69 -14.89 12.91
CA VAL A 161 1.22 -14.50 14.21
C VAL A 161 2.19 -15.56 14.70
N THR A 162 3.44 -15.18 14.90
CA THR A 162 4.50 -16.02 15.47
C THR A 162 5.09 -15.39 16.72
N ALA A 163 5.94 -16.12 17.44
CA ALA A 163 6.64 -15.60 18.60
C ALA A 163 8.15 -15.80 18.49
N SER A 164 8.92 -14.82 18.94
CA SER A 164 10.37 -14.91 19.14
C SER A 164 10.68 -14.58 20.59
N GLY A 165 10.89 -15.62 21.41
CA GLY A 165 10.99 -15.46 22.86
C GLY A 165 9.67 -15.01 23.47
N LEU A 166 9.64 -13.83 24.07
CA LEU A 166 8.46 -13.21 24.66
C LEU A 166 7.93 -12.03 23.83
N ASP A 167 8.15 -12.04 22.53
CA ASP A 167 7.72 -10.99 21.61
C ASP A 167 6.89 -11.58 20.47
N TYR A 168 5.78 -10.93 20.12
CA TYR A 168 4.99 -11.27 18.94
C TYR A 168 5.58 -10.67 17.66
N LEU A 169 5.55 -11.48 16.61
CA LEU A 169 5.72 -11.03 15.23
C LEU A 169 4.39 -11.23 14.49
N ILE A 170 3.96 -10.26 13.72
CA ILE A 170 2.85 -10.40 12.77
C ILE A 170 3.44 -10.26 11.37
N ASP A 171 3.22 -11.27 10.52
CA ASP A 171 3.79 -11.39 9.18
C ASP A 171 5.32 -11.22 9.17
N GLY A 172 5.98 -11.73 10.23
CA GLY A 172 7.43 -11.65 10.42
C GLY A 172 7.95 -10.31 10.94
N VAL A 173 7.09 -9.33 11.19
CA VAL A 173 7.45 -8.01 11.72
C VAL A 173 7.25 -7.98 13.23
N LEU A 174 8.33 -7.64 13.97
CA LEU A 174 8.34 -7.53 15.42
C LEU A 174 7.42 -6.38 15.89
N HIS A 175 6.50 -6.67 16.82
CA HIS A 175 5.57 -5.70 17.38
C HIS A 175 4.81 -4.89 16.32
N ALA A 176 4.40 -5.55 15.23
CA ALA A 176 3.78 -4.89 14.09
C ALA A 176 2.51 -4.13 14.48
N SER A 177 2.37 -2.94 13.95
CA SER A 177 1.06 -2.26 13.90
C SER A 177 0.36 -2.67 12.62
N ILE A 178 -0.90 -3.08 12.73
CA ILE A 178 -1.73 -3.51 11.61
C ILE A 178 -2.95 -2.61 11.48
N THR A 179 -3.55 -2.59 10.30
CA THR A 179 -4.78 -1.83 10.03
C THR A 179 -5.90 -2.79 9.65
N VAL A 180 -7.07 -2.56 10.20
CA VAL A 180 -8.31 -3.31 9.93
C VAL A 180 -9.45 -2.34 9.65
N LYS A 181 -10.46 -2.78 8.91
CA LYS A 181 -11.65 -1.97 8.58
C LYS A 181 -12.88 -2.49 9.27
N ARG A 182 -13.78 -1.59 9.67
CA ARG A 182 -15.11 -1.93 10.21
C ARG A 182 -15.90 -2.73 9.18
N GLY A 183 -16.67 -3.71 9.65
CA GLY A 183 -17.44 -4.63 8.80
C GLY A 183 -16.65 -5.79 8.20
N GLU A 184 -15.33 -5.70 8.11
CA GLU A 184 -14.49 -6.72 7.51
C GLU A 184 -14.13 -7.84 8.51
N THR A 185 -13.80 -9.03 7.98
CA THR A 185 -13.38 -10.18 8.79
C THR A 185 -11.91 -10.48 8.58
N TYR A 186 -11.18 -10.54 9.68
CA TYR A 186 -9.75 -10.84 9.71
C TYR A 186 -9.47 -12.17 10.41
N THR A 187 -8.46 -12.86 9.92
CA THR A 187 -7.98 -14.12 10.48
C THR A 187 -6.59 -13.91 11.07
N PHE A 188 -6.38 -14.35 12.29
CA PHE A 188 -5.06 -14.45 12.90
C PHE A 188 -4.68 -15.93 12.97
N ASP A 189 -3.70 -16.33 12.17
CA ASP A 189 -3.11 -17.66 12.21
C ASP A 189 -2.10 -17.70 13.37
N VAL A 190 -2.49 -18.33 14.45
CA VAL A 190 -1.70 -18.52 15.68
C VAL A 190 -1.26 -19.97 15.83
N SER A 191 -1.22 -20.74 14.75
CA SER A 191 -0.95 -22.19 14.77
C SER A 191 0.46 -22.54 15.25
N ASP A 192 1.41 -21.59 15.14
CA ASP A 192 2.82 -21.79 15.54
C ASP A 192 2.99 -21.99 17.08
N PHE A 193 2.06 -21.48 17.91
CA PHE A 193 2.24 -21.52 19.38
C PHE A 193 0.98 -21.77 20.21
N THR A 194 0.07 -22.54 19.74
CA THR A 194 -1.31 -22.74 20.20
C THR A 194 -1.61 -22.64 21.72
N ASN A 195 -0.68 -22.94 22.61
CA ASN A 195 -0.89 -22.88 24.06
C ASN A 195 0.22 -22.16 24.85
N ALA A 196 1.35 -21.85 24.24
CA ALA A 196 2.47 -21.21 24.92
C ALA A 196 2.27 -19.69 25.04
N HIS A 197 1.66 -19.07 24.02
CA HIS A 197 1.42 -17.63 23.92
C HIS A 197 0.00 -17.34 23.43
N PRO A 198 -1.04 -17.52 24.27
CA PRO A 198 -2.42 -17.31 23.83
C PRO A 198 -2.65 -15.85 23.41
N PHE A 199 -2.85 -15.65 22.12
CA PHE A 199 -3.11 -14.35 21.50
C PHE A 199 -4.55 -13.90 21.74
N ARG A 200 -4.76 -12.67 22.13
CA ARG A 200 -6.08 -12.07 22.39
C ARG A 200 -6.09 -10.61 21.92
N LEU A 201 -7.31 -10.10 21.70
CA LEU A 201 -7.55 -8.69 21.43
C LEU A 201 -7.99 -7.97 22.73
N SER A 202 -7.76 -6.66 22.79
CA SER A 202 -8.18 -5.80 23.90
C SER A 202 -8.35 -4.35 23.43
N THR A 203 -9.15 -3.58 24.16
CA THR A 203 -9.20 -2.11 24.04
C THR A 203 -8.15 -1.41 24.91
N THR A 204 -7.40 -2.19 25.70
CA THR A 204 -6.35 -1.68 26.59
C THR A 204 -5.02 -2.29 26.18
N ASN A 205 -3.99 -1.47 26.07
CA ASN A 205 -2.63 -1.96 25.79
C ASN A 205 -2.23 -3.01 26.83
N ASP A 206 -1.70 -4.16 26.35
CA ASP A 206 -1.32 -5.31 27.17
C ASP A 206 -2.49 -5.93 27.99
N GLY A 207 -3.73 -5.66 27.59
CA GLY A 207 -4.94 -6.31 28.09
C GLY A 207 -5.06 -6.33 29.62
N ALA A 208 -5.25 -7.51 30.20
CA ALA A 208 -5.45 -7.69 31.65
C ALA A 208 -4.21 -7.34 32.46
N TRP A 209 -3.01 -7.40 31.91
CA TRP A 209 -1.78 -6.99 32.60
C TRP A 209 -1.76 -5.50 32.96
N ASN A 210 -2.50 -4.70 32.16
CA ASN A 210 -2.62 -3.26 32.39
C ASN A 210 -4.05 -2.84 32.79
N GLY A 211 -4.78 -3.75 33.43
CA GLY A 211 -6.11 -3.48 34.01
C GLY A 211 -7.28 -3.55 33.03
N GLY A 212 -7.03 -3.99 31.79
CA GLY A 212 -8.06 -4.25 30.80
C GLY A 212 -8.60 -5.68 30.83
N SER A 213 -9.20 -6.12 29.74
CA SER A 213 -9.76 -7.46 29.55
C SER A 213 -9.67 -7.90 28.09
N ASN A 214 -10.00 -9.16 27.81
CA ASN A 214 -10.23 -9.61 26.44
C ASN A 214 -11.36 -8.80 25.81
N TYR A 215 -11.18 -8.54 24.51
CA TYR A 215 -12.23 -8.07 23.63
C TYR A 215 -12.71 -9.24 22.78
N ASP A 216 -13.96 -9.66 22.98
CA ASP A 216 -14.52 -10.85 22.35
C ASP A 216 -15.67 -10.53 21.36
N ASN A 217 -16.04 -9.24 21.20
CA ASN A 217 -17.10 -8.87 20.26
C ASN A 217 -16.65 -9.08 18.80
N GLY A 218 -17.37 -9.95 18.09
CA GLY A 218 -17.03 -10.38 16.73
C GLY A 218 -15.86 -11.37 16.64
N VAL A 219 -15.26 -11.79 17.77
CA VAL A 219 -14.13 -12.72 17.80
C VAL A 219 -14.60 -14.16 17.91
N THR A 220 -14.07 -15.02 17.06
CA THR A 220 -14.30 -16.48 17.08
C THR A 220 -12.98 -17.22 17.15
N PHE A 221 -12.88 -18.17 18.07
CA PHE A 221 -11.73 -19.07 18.18
C PHE A 221 -12.04 -20.36 17.43
N VAL A 222 -11.22 -20.66 16.40
CA VAL A 222 -11.36 -21.89 15.60
C VAL A 222 -10.35 -22.92 16.10
N ASP A 223 -10.78 -24.17 16.24
CA ASP A 223 -9.95 -25.28 16.67
C ASP A 223 -8.74 -25.43 15.78
N SER A 224 -7.62 -25.32 15.90
CA SER A 224 -6.41 -25.43 15.05
C SER A 224 -5.47 -24.23 15.03
N GLY A 225 -5.62 -23.32 15.99
CA GLY A 225 -4.71 -22.19 16.09
C GLY A 225 -5.09 -21.01 15.19
N THR A 226 -6.39 -20.84 14.91
CA THR A 226 -6.92 -19.74 14.14
C THR A 226 -7.91 -18.92 14.98
N ILE A 227 -7.79 -17.61 14.93
CA ILE A 227 -8.72 -16.65 15.51
C ILE A 227 -9.29 -15.83 14.37
N THR A 228 -10.61 -15.72 14.26
CA THR A 228 -11.26 -14.80 13.34
C THR A 228 -11.90 -13.65 14.10
N TRP A 229 -11.82 -12.46 13.57
CA TRP A 229 -12.45 -11.26 14.10
C TRP A 229 -13.18 -10.51 13.00
N THR A 230 -14.52 -10.50 13.10
CA THR A 230 -15.33 -9.57 12.30
C THR A 230 -15.38 -8.25 13.06
N VAL A 231 -14.75 -7.22 12.52
CA VAL A 231 -14.69 -5.90 13.15
C VAL A 231 -16.10 -5.30 13.17
N PRO A 232 -16.70 -5.01 14.36
CA PRO A 232 -18.04 -4.45 14.37
C PRO A 232 -18.11 -3.10 13.69
N GLU A 233 -19.16 -2.87 12.90
CA GLU A 233 -19.46 -1.59 12.24
C GLU A 233 -19.59 -0.42 13.24
N ASP A 234 -20.07 -0.71 14.45
CA ASP A 234 -20.29 0.26 15.52
C ASP A 234 -19.12 0.35 16.52
N LEU A 235 -17.97 -0.26 16.22
CA LEU A 235 -16.79 -0.18 17.06
C LEU A 235 -16.30 1.25 17.15
N SER A 236 -16.39 1.86 18.33
CA SER A 236 -16.02 3.26 18.57
C SER A 236 -14.51 3.48 18.76
N ASN A 237 -13.74 2.40 18.94
CA ASN A 237 -12.29 2.49 19.14
C ASN A 237 -11.58 2.62 17.79
N GLU A 238 -10.76 3.65 17.63
CA GLU A 238 -9.87 3.81 16.48
C GLU A 238 -8.56 3.02 16.64
N THR A 239 -8.26 2.59 17.88
CA THR A 239 -7.08 1.78 18.18
C THR A 239 -7.48 0.63 19.12
N MET A 240 -7.08 -0.56 18.72
CA MET A 240 -7.18 -1.80 19.48
C MET A 240 -5.77 -2.35 19.71
N TYR A 241 -5.67 -3.34 20.59
CA TYR A 241 -4.40 -3.96 20.94
C TYR A 241 -4.52 -5.48 20.87
N TYR A 242 -3.41 -6.14 20.55
CA TYR A 242 -3.25 -7.57 20.74
C TYR A 242 -2.33 -7.82 21.95
N TRP A 243 -2.47 -8.94 22.61
CA TRP A 243 -1.72 -9.24 23.83
C TRP A 243 -1.70 -10.73 24.15
N CYS A 244 -0.81 -11.14 25.05
CA CYS A 244 -0.69 -12.51 25.52
C CYS A 244 -1.27 -12.67 26.93
N THR A 245 -2.14 -13.67 27.15
CA THR A 245 -2.74 -13.89 28.47
C THR A 245 -1.77 -14.46 29.52
N LEU A 246 -0.64 -15.04 29.08
CA LEU A 246 0.34 -15.66 29.98
C LEU A 246 1.58 -14.80 30.22
N HIS A 247 1.91 -13.89 29.31
CA HIS A 247 3.14 -13.10 29.38
C HIS A 247 2.85 -11.63 29.10
N PRO A 248 3.25 -10.70 29.99
CA PRO A 248 3.10 -9.27 29.74
C PRO A 248 4.06 -8.77 28.67
N GLY A 249 3.67 -7.70 27.98
CA GLY A 249 4.54 -6.94 27.10
C GLY A 249 4.82 -7.55 25.73
N MET A 250 4.24 -8.69 25.37
CA MET A 250 4.54 -9.38 24.11
C MET A 250 4.21 -8.60 22.83
N ALA A 251 3.24 -7.68 22.87
CA ALA A 251 2.91 -6.82 21.74
C ALA A 251 3.85 -5.61 21.61
N GLY A 252 4.61 -5.29 22.65
CA GLY A 252 5.47 -4.11 22.68
C GLY A 252 4.69 -2.83 22.37
N SER A 253 5.09 -2.13 21.30
CA SER A 253 4.40 -0.94 20.79
C SER A 253 3.36 -1.23 19.68
N GLY A 254 3.15 -2.51 19.34
CA GLY A 254 2.23 -2.90 18.26
C GLY A 254 0.77 -2.58 18.61
N VAL A 255 0.05 -2.07 17.63
CA VAL A 255 -1.37 -1.71 17.74
C VAL A 255 -2.17 -2.23 16.55
N ILE A 256 -3.48 -2.24 16.69
CA ILE A 256 -4.43 -2.47 15.60
C ILE A 256 -5.16 -1.15 15.35
N ASN A 257 -4.90 -0.50 14.23
CA ASN A 257 -5.62 0.69 13.79
C ASN A 257 -6.95 0.25 13.17
N VAL A 258 -8.05 0.88 13.57
CA VAL A 258 -9.39 0.57 13.05
C VAL A 258 -9.86 1.75 12.20
N GLU A 259 -10.16 1.46 10.94
CA GLU A 259 -10.63 2.42 9.94
C GLU A 259 -12.07 2.11 9.50
N ASP A 260 -12.71 3.04 8.81
CA ASP A 260 -14.04 2.89 8.20
C ASP A 260 -13.98 2.13 6.87
#